data_a3bc361b8946bbbcb24fc9378cb0110b
#
_entry.id   a3bc361b8946bbbcb24fc9378cb0110b
#
_cell.length_a   1.000
_cell.length_b   1.000
_cell.length_c   1.000
_cell.angle_alpha   90.00
_cell.angle_beta   90.00
_cell.angle_gamma   90.00
#
_symmetry.space_group_name_H-M   'P 1'
#
loop_
_entity.id
_entity.type
_entity.pdbx_description
1 polymer ?
#
loop_
_entity_poly.entity_id
_entity_poly.type
_entity_poly.pdbx_seq_one_letter_code
_entity_poly.pdbx_strand_id
1 'polypeptide(L)'
;MRIGFHTDAFNSAYFSFEKCLQWAQRNGVRYIECGLIDGVSWAHGLGYYPHVALFEDPVLLRRKMENYGVCFSQVDAAYPLSGKDGPIRGVPYVIRAIQWSALVGCPRVDTTDGLHAPAGLSDQQALDLMKYSYEQILEVAEAHKITVNIEPHGYFTTKPDYMARMLDFSQSPYLRMNMDTGNTYIAGQDPVAFLKRFVGRTSHVHVKDVSESLAAATRGQQTGIAVSHCALGEGVNAENIKACLRG
;
A
#
# COMPACT_ATOMS: atom_id res chain seq x y z
N MET A 1 -17.67 -5.42 6.38
CA MET A 1 -16.43 -5.27 5.60
C MET A 1 -16.78 -4.66 4.25
N ARG A 2 -15.92 -3.79 3.70
CA ARG A 2 -16.07 -3.22 2.34
C ARG A 2 -15.07 -3.93 1.45
N ILE A 3 -15.50 -4.36 0.26
CA ILE A 3 -14.67 -5.10 -0.69
C ILE A 3 -14.44 -4.24 -1.92
N GLY A 4 -13.20 -4.21 -2.38
CA GLY A 4 -12.76 -3.53 -3.60
C GLY A 4 -11.68 -4.33 -4.30
N PHE A 5 -11.00 -3.71 -5.25
CA PHE A 5 -9.84 -4.30 -5.91
C PHE A 5 -8.76 -3.25 -6.14
N HIS A 6 -7.52 -3.70 -6.16
CA HIS A 6 -6.38 -2.92 -6.62
C HIS A 6 -6.24 -3.06 -8.13
N THR A 7 -5.92 -1.98 -8.84
CA THR A 7 -5.80 -1.99 -10.30
C THR A 7 -4.69 -2.88 -10.82
N ASP A 8 -3.69 -3.19 -10.00
CA ASP A 8 -2.62 -4.14 -10.34
C ASP A 8 -3.13 -5.54 -10.71
N ALA A 9 -4.35 -5.91 -10.29
CA ALA A 9 -5.00 -7.15 -10.73
C ALA A 9 -5.13 -7.23 -12.26
N PHE A 10 -5.17 -6.11 -12.96
CA PHE A 10 -5.21 -6.06 -14.42
C PHE A 10 -3.82 -6.02 -15.05
N ASN A 11 -2.83 -5.49 -14.36
CA ASN A 11 -1.40 -5.39 -14.70
C ASN A 11 -1.11 -5.35 -16.22
N SER A 12 -1.72 -4.40 -16.90
CA SER A 12 -1.60 -4.25 -18.36
C SER A 12 -1.64 -2.79 -18.79
N ALA A 13 -0.62 -2.36 -19.53
CA ALA A 13 -0.58 -1.04 -20.15
C ALA A 13 -1.75 -0.78 -21.14
N TYR A 14 -2.39 -1.85 -21.62
CA TYR A 14 -3.57 -1.75 -22.49
C TYR A 14 -4.89 -1.60 -21.74
N PHE A 15 -4.84 -1.73 -20.41
CA PHE A 15 -6.03 -1.65 -19.56
C PHE A 15 -6.02 -0.32 -18.80
N SER A 16 -6.63 0.72 -19.39
CA SER A 16 -6.64 2.05 -18.78
C SER A 16 -7.41 2.10 -17.45
N PHE A 17 -7.16 3.12 -16.63
CA PHE A 17 -7.92 3.36 -15.41
C PHE A 17 -9.43 3.46 -15.68
N GLU A 18 -9.82 4.07 -16.80
CA GLU A 18 -11.24 4.13 -17.19
C GLU A 18 -11.85 2.75 -17.48
N LYS A 19 -11.11 1.83 -18.07
CA LYS A 19 -11.55 0.43 -18.21
C LYS A 19 -11.75 -0.25 -16.87
N CYS A 20 -10.93 0.08 -15.85
CA CYS A 20 -11.14 -0.38 -14.48
C CYS A 20 -12.47 0.16 -13.91
N LEU A 21 -12.78 1.43 -14.11
CA LEU A 21 -14.06 2.02 -13.69
C LEU A 21 -15.25 1.35 -14.37
N GLN A 22 -15.17 1.11 -15.69
CA GLN A 22 -16.20 0.39 -16.45
C GLN A 22 -16.38 -1.05 -15.96
N TRP A 23 -15.28 -1.74 -15.65
CA TRP A 23 -15.32 -3.09 -15.11
C TRP A 23 -15.97 -3.09 -13.72
N ALA A 24 -15.56 -2.18 -12.83
CA ALA A 24 -16.12 -2.02 -11.51
C ALA A 24 -17.64 -1.79 -11.55
N GLN A 25 -18.10 -0.86 -12.38
CA GLN A 25 -19.52 -0.57 -12.57
C GLN A 25 -20.30 -1.80 -13.04
N ARG A 26 -19.81 -2.50 -14.06
CA ARG A 26 -20.48 -3.70 -14.61
C ARG A 26 -20.56 -4.86 -13.60
N ASN A 27 -19.60 -4.95 -12.67
CA ASN A 27 -19.53 -6.02 -11.68
C ASN A 27 -20.05 -5.59 -10.29
N GLY A 28 -20.61 -4.39 -10.15
CA GLY A 28 -21.14 -3.89 -8.88
C GLY A 28 -20.08 -3.65 -7.81
N VAL A 29 -18.81 -3.46 -8.19
CA VAL A 29 -17.70 -3.16 -7.27
C VAL A 29 -17.58 -1.66 -7.10
N ARG A 30 -17.70 -1.19 -5.86
CA ARG A 30 -17.70 0.25 -5.55
C ARG A 30 -16.33 0.81 -5.21
N TYR A 31 -15.46 -0.01 -4.65
CA TYR A 31 -14.18 0.47 -4.10
C TYR A 31 -13.02 0.05 -4.97
N ILE A 32 -12.14 1.00 -5.27
CA ILE A 32 -10.95 0.78 -6.08
C ILE A 32 -9.73 1.37 -5.37
N GLU A 33 -8.60 0.79 -5.63
CA GLU A 33 -7.30 1.30 -5.25
C GLU A 33 -6.35 1.26 -6.43
N CYS A 34 -5.42 2.21 -6.51
CA CYS A 34 -4.38 2.25 -7.54
C CYS A 34 -3.16 3.03 -7.07
N GLY A 35 -2.05 2.85 -7.78
CA GLY A 35 -0.88 3.70 -7.63
C GLY A 35 -1.16 5.14 -8.04
N LEU A 36 -0.72 6.10 -7.24
CA LEU A 36 -0.76 7.53 -7.55
C LEU A 36 0.64 8.00 -7.93
N ILE A 37 0.91 8.19 -9.21
CA ILE A 37 2.24 8.31 -9.79
C ILE A 37 2.56 9.75 -10.19
N ASP A 38 3.72 10.26 -9.78
CA ASP A 38 4.20 11.61 -10.14
C ASP A 38 5.47 11.63 -10.99
N GLY A 39 5.94 10.47 -11.45
CA GLY A 39 7.17 10.31 -12.22
C GLY A 39 8.42 10.08 -11.36
N VAL A 40 8.35 10.33 -10.04
CA VAL A 40 9.41 9.97 -9.08
C VAL A 40 9.07 8.76 -8.24
N SER A 41 7.81 8.31 -8.27
CA SER A 41 7.36 7.10 -7.59
C SER A 41 8.10 5.87 -8.11
N TRP A 42 8.67 5.10 -7.21
CA TRP A 42 9.34 3.86 -7.56
C TRP A 42 8.40 2.77 -8.10
N ALA A 43 7.12 2.81 -7.72
CA ALA A 43 6.09 1.91 -8.24
C ALA A 43 5.93 2.04 -9.76
N HIS A 44 6.16 3.24 -10.33
CA HIS A 44 6.19 3.44 -11.78
C HIS A 44 7.27 2.58 -12.45
N GLY A 45 8.44 2.50 -11.85
CA GLY A 45 9.54 1.66 -12.35
C GLY A 45 9.28 0.16 -12.25
N LEU A 46 8.34 -0.27 -11.38
CA LEU A 46 7.90 -1.66 -11.26
C LEU A 46 6.82 -2.05 -12.29
N GLY A 47 6.33 -1.09 -13.08
CA GLY A 47 5.36 -1.36 -14.15
C GLY A 47 3.95 -1.66 -13.66
N TYR A 48 3.56 -1.16 -12.50
CA TYR A 48 2.19 -1.30 -12.00
C TYR A 48 1.22 -0.46 -12.84
N TYR A 49 0.33 -1.13 -13.54
CA TYR A 49 -0.71 -0.54 -14.39
C TYR A 49 -2.05 -1.21 -14.13
N PRO A 50 -3.18 -0.49 -14.33
CA PRO A 50 -3.29 0.96 -14.54
C PRO A 50 -3.08 1.77 -13.24
N HIS A 51 -2.62 2.99 -13.38
CA HIS A 51 -2.42 3.94 -12.28
C HIS A 51 -3.05 5.30 -12.62
N VAL A 52 -3.08 6.21 -11.66
CA VAL A 52 -3.50 7.61 -11.84
C VAL A 52 -2.30 8.51 -11.67
N ALA A 53 -2.18 9.53 -12.53
CA ALA A 53 -1.14 10.53 -12.39
C ALA A 53 -1.49 11.55 -11.29
N LEU A 54 -0.51 11.90 -10.46
CA LEU A 54 -0.68 12.94 -9.43
C LEU A 54 -0.99 14.34 -10.02
N PHE A 55 -0.77 14.51 -11.31
CA PHE A 55 -1.10 15.72 -12.06
C PHE A 55 -2.56 15.77 -12.55
N GLU A 56 -3.28 14.64 -12.51
CA GLU A 56 -4.69 14.61 -12.86
C GLU A 56 -5.49 15.40 -11.83
N ASP A 57 -6.42 16.23 -12.33
CA ASP A 57 -7.26 17.06 -11.45
C ASP A 57 -8.14 16.16 -10.58
N PRO A 58 -7.97 16.19 -9.25
CA PRO A 58 -8.68 15.27 -8.36
C PRO A 58 -10.18 15.53 -8.29
N VAL A 59 -10.63 16.78 -8.53
CA VAL A 59 -12.06 17.11 -8.52
C VAL A 59 -12.75 16.60 -9.77
N LEU A 60 -12.11 16.72 -10.92
CA LEU A 60 -12.63 16.17 -12.18
C LEU A 60 -12.64 14.64 -12.15
N LEU A 61 -11.57 14.04 -11.62
CA LEU A 61 -11.51 12.60 -11.48
C LEU A 61 -12.57 12.07 -10.52
N ARG A 62 -12.80 12.73 -9.37
CA ARG A 62 -13.87 12.37 -8.46
C ARG A 62 -15.23 12.36 -9.16
N ARG A 63 -15.57 13.42 -9.89
CA ARG A 63 -16.84 13.50 -10.66
C ARG A 63 -16.96 12.37 -11.69
N LYS A 64 -15.87 12.08 -12.38
CA LYS A 64 -15.81 10.95 -13.32
C LYS A 64 -16.10 9.63 -12.60
N MET A 65 -15.45 9.35 -11.50
CA MET A 65 -15.64 8.14 -10.69
C MET A 65 -17.08 8.02 -10.15
N GLU A 66 -17.65 9.14 -9.69
CA GLU A 66 -19.05 9.22 -9.24
C GLU A 66 -20.03 8.79 -10.32
N ASN A 67 -19.79 9.16 -11.59
CA ASN A 67 -20.61 8.73 -12.73
C ASN A 67 -20.60 7.21 -12.96
N TYR A 68 -19.52 6.52 -12.53
CA TYR A 68 -19.43 5.06 -12.54
C TYR A 68 -19.92 4.40 -11.24
N GLY A 69 -20.30 5.20 -10.22
CA GLY A 69 -20.67 4.70 -8.90
C GLY A 69 -19.48 4.15 -8.09
N VAL A 70 -18.25 4.56 -8.44
CA VAL A 70 -16.99 4.08 -7.88
C VAL A 70 -16.32 5.17 -7.04
N CYS A 71 -15.63 4.79 -5.98
CA CYS A 71 -14.79 5.69 -5.19
C CYS A 71 -13.50 4.97 -4.74
N PHE A 72 -12.49 5.75 -4.42
CA PHE A 72 -11.26 5.20 -3.84
C PHE A 72 -11.50 4.66 -2.42
N SER A 73 -10.93 3.51 -2.11
CA SER A 73 -10.71 3.02 -0.73
C SER A 73 -9.41 3.53 -0.15
N GLN A 74 -8.38 3.59 -0.98
CA GLN A 74 -7.01 3.96 -0.70
C GLN A 74 -6.32 4.34 -2.02
N VAL A 75 -5.22 5.06 -1.96
CA VAL A 75 -4.25 5.19 -3.07
C VAL A 75 -2.86 4.82 -2.56
N ASP A 76 -2.08 4.19 -3.43
CA ASP A 76 -0.70 3.84 -3.13
C ASP A 76 0.24 4.97 -3.53
N ALA A 77 0.93 5.53 -2.54
CA ALA A 77 1.97 6.54 -2.69
C ALA A 77 3.30 6.00 -2.12
N ALA A 78 3.65 4.79 -2.54
CA ALA A 78 4.85 4.11 -2.10
C ALA A 78 6.12 4.83 -2.57
N TYR A 79 7.01 5.10 -1.62
CA TYR A 79 8.35 5.60 -1.84
C TYR A 79 9.28 5.02 -0.77
N PRO A 80 10.57 4.69 -1.11
CA PRO A 80 11.55 4.18 -0.14
C PRO A 80 11.89 5.22 0.93
N LEU A 81 11.10 5.29 2.01
CA LEU A 81 11.28 6.29 3.08
C LEU A 81 12.48 6.00 3.98
N SER A 82 13.01 4.76 3.97
CA SER A 82 14.16 4.37 4.78
C SER A 82 15.50 4.89 4.25
N GLY A 83 15.55 5.29 2.98
CA GLY A 83 16.76 5.79 2.33
C GLY A 83 16.99 7.29 2.54
N LYS A 84 18.19 7.76 2.23
CA LYS A 84 18.58 9.19 2.33
C LYS A 84 17.70 10.13 1.50
N ASP A 85 17.10 9.64 0.42
CA ASP A 85 16.18 10.40 -0.43
C ASP A 85 14.75 10.46 0.16
N GLY A 86 14.43 9.66 1.18
CA GLY A 86 13.14 9.63 1.83
C GLY A 86 12.64 11.02 2.26
N PRO A 87 13.38 11.77 3.09
CA PRO A 87 13.00 13.12 3.50
C PRO A 87 12.95 14.14 2.35
N ILE A 88 13.77 13.96 1.32
CA ILE A 88 13.94 14.96 0.26
C ILE A 88 12.90 14.77 -0.86
N ARG A 89 12.59 13.54 -1.22
CA ARG A 89 11.70 13.20 -2.34
C ARG A 89 10.44 12.49 -1.87
N GLY A 90 10.57 11.54 -0.94
CA GLY A 90 9.47 10.73 -0.45
C GLY A 90 8.46 11.56 0.36
N VAL A 91 8.93 12.36 1.31
CA VAL A 91 8.05 13.22 2.14
C VAL A 91 7.22 14.17 1.29
N PRO A 92 7.80 15.00 0.39
CA PRO A 92 7.01 15.87 -0.48
C PRO A 92 6.02 15.11 -1.36
N TYR A 93 6.40 13.94 -1.88
CA TYR A 93 5.53 13.10 -2.69
C TYR A 93 4.32 12.60 -1.89
N VAL A 94 4.55 12.01 -0.71
CA VAL A 94 3.45 11.51 0.15
C VAL A 94 2.55 12.65 0.63
N ILE A 95 3.11 13.80 0.98
CA ILE A 95 2.32 15.00 1.36
C ILE A 95 1.40 15.44 0.21
N ARG A 96 1.91 15.49 -1.01
CA ARG A 96 1.08 15.83 -2.18
C ARG A 96 0.00 14.79 -2.43
N ALA A 97 0.31 13.50 -2.25
CA ALA A 97 -0.67 12.43 -2.34
C ALA A 97 -1.79 12.57 -1.29
N ILE A 98 -1.46 12.97 -0.05
CA ILE A 98 -2.44 13.25 1.00
C ILE A 98 -3.36 14.41 0.60
N GLN A 99 -2.81 15.51 0.13
CA GLN A 99 -3.58 16.69 -0.30
C GLN A 99 -4.48 16.36 -1.49
N TRP A 100 -3.95 15.63 -2.47
CA TRP A 100 -4.70 15.13 -3.62
C TRP A 100 -5.83 14.19 -3.19
N SER A 101 -5.54 13.27 -2.26
CA SER A 101 -6.52 12.32 -1.71
C SER A 101 -7.68 13.02 -1.02
N ALA A 102 -7.43 14.08 -0.27
CA ALA A 102 -8.48 14.88 0.35
C ALA A 102 -9.42 15.50 -0.70
N LEU A 103 -8.88 15.98 -1.82
CA LEU A 103 -9.67 16.59 -2.90
C LEU A 103 -10.46 15.56 -3.72
N VAL A 104 -9.90 14.39 -3.99
CA VAL A 104 -10.60 13.33 -4.71
C VAL A 104 -11.62 12.59 -3.84
N GLY A 105 -11.55 12.76 -2.51
CA GLY A 105 -12.41 12.07 -1.54
C GLY A 105 -11.90 10.66 -1.16
N CYS A 106 -10.61 10.41 -1.32
CA CYS A 106 -9.96 9.18 -0.88
C CYS A 106 -9.58 9.28 0.60
N PRO A 107 -9.97 8.33 1.47
CA PRO A 107 -9.73 8.45 2.91
C PRO A 107 -8.34 8.00 3.38
N ARG A 108 -7.56 7.33 2.51
CA ARG A 108 -6.30 6.69 2.89
C ARG A 108 -5.22 6.84 1.83
N VAL A 109 -3.99 6.91 2.30
CA VAL A 109 -2.77 6.85 1.49
C VAL A 109 -1.90 5.73 2.03
N ASP A 110 -1.42 4.85 1.15
CA ASP A 110 -0.51 3.78 1.50
C ASP A 110 0.95 4.19 1.31
N THR A 111 1.82 3.69 2.17
CA THR A 111 3.26 4.00 2.19
C THR A 111 4.09 2.77 2.50
N THR A 112 5.38 2.84 2.21
CA THR A 112 6.33 1.75 2.52
C THR A 112 7.70 2.29 2.93
N ASP A 113 8.59 1.39 3.35
CA ASP A 113 9.97 1.70 3.74
C ASP A 113 10.99 1.61 2.60
N GLY A 114 10.79 0.68 1.68
CA GLY A 114 11.75 0.35 0.60
C GLY A 114 12.16 -1.11 0.62
N LEU A 115 12.51 -1.64 -0.56
CA LEU A 115 12.72 -3.08 -0.77
C LEU A 115 13.92 -3.66 0.01
N HIS A 116 14.94 -2.86 0.22
CA HIS A 116 16.22 -3.31 0.79
C HIS A 116 16.64 -2.42 1.95
N ALA A 117 17.51 -2.96 2.82
CA ALA A 117 18.20 -2.14 3.82
C ALA A 117 18.94 -0.99 3.10
N PRO A 118 18.79 0.27 3.56
CA PRO A 118 19.39 1.41 2.89
C PRO A 118 20.92 1.39 3.02
N ALA A 119 21.61 1.54 1.91
CA ALA A 119 23.07 1.54 1.89
C ALA A 119 23.65 2.69 2.74
N GLY A 120 24.66 2.35 3.55
CA GLY A 120 25.39 3.33 4.38
C GLY A 120 24.62 3.90 5.58
N LEU A 121 23.54 3.24 6.00
CA LEU A 121 22.81 3.53 7.23
C LEU A 121 22.71 2.24 8.05
N SER A 122 22.82 2.37 9.37
CA SER A 122 22.39 1.29 10.27
C SER A 122 20.85 1.24 10.33
N ASP A 123 20.29 0.11 10.76
CA ASP A 123 18.85 -0.04 10.92
C ASP A 123 18.27 1.05 11.86
N GLN A 124 18.98 1.40 12.92
CA GLN A 124 18.55 2.46 13.82
C GLN A 124 18.53 3.83 13.12
N GLN A 125 19.57 4.18 12.37
CA GLN A 125 19.61 5.43 11.61
C GLN A 125 18.50 5.52 10.56
N ALA A 126 18.20 4.39 9.90
CA ALA A 126 17.10 4.33 8.93
C ALA A 126 15.73 4.52 9.62
N LEU A 127 15.53 3.90 10.79
CA LEU A 127 14.30 4.08 11.57
C LEU A 127 14.15 5.51 12.10
N ASP A 128 15.24 6.14 12.54
CA ASP A 128 15.21 7.53 12.99
C ASP A 128 14.89 8.49 11.84
N LEU A 129 15.44 8.21 10.65
CA LEU A 129 15.14 8.96 9.43
C LEU A 129 13.68 8.80 8.99
N MET A 130 13.16 7.57 9.04
CA MET A 130 11.74 7.31 8.76
C MET A 130 10.84 8.01 9.78
N LYS A 131 11.16 7.95 11.07
CA LYS A 131 10.41 8.63 12.12
C LYS A 131 10.30 10.13 11.83
N TYR A 132 11.43 10.79 11.54
CA TYR A 132 11.46 12.20 11.13
C TYR A 132 10.59 12.48 9.90
N SER A 133 10.60 11.57 8.92
CA SER A 133 9.77 11.67 7.71
C SER A 133 8.29 11.54 8.03
N TYR A 134 7.91 10.56 8.84
CA TYR A 134 6.51 10.34 9.24
C TYR A 134 5.96 11.48 10.12
N GLU A 135 6.77 12.12 10.96
CA GLU A 135 6.34 13.30 11.74
C GLU A 135 5.84 14.40 10.81
N GLN A 136 6.55 14.71 9.73
CA GLN A 136 6.14 15.72 8.75
C GLN A 136 4.91 15.28 7.93
N ILE A 137 4.87 14.02 7.51
CA ILE A 137 3.74 13.44 6.76
C ILE A 137 2.46 13.49 7.61
N LEU A 138 2.56 13.14 8.89
CA LEU A 138 1.41 13.04 9.79
C LEU A 138 0.83 14.42 10.16
N GLU A 139 1.64 15.47 10.25
CA GLU A 139 1.14 16.84 10.44
C GLU A 139 0.13 17.21 9.33
N VAL A 140 0.46 16.88 8.07
CA VAL A 140 -0.43 17.13 6.94
C VAL A 140 -1.61 16.15 6.93
N ALA A 141 -1.36 14.88 7.23
CA ALA A 141 -2.40 13.85 7.30
C ALA A 141 -3.50 14.19 8.31
N GLU A 142 -3.12 14.66 9.49
CA GLU A 142 -4.05 15.11 10.53
C GLU A 142 -4.88 16.32 10.09
N ALA A 143 -4.23 17.32 9.49
CA ALA A 143 -4.90 18.53 8.99
C ALA A 143 -5.96 18.18 7.92
N HIS A 144 -5.67 17.20 7.07
CA HIS A 144 -6.57 16.73 5.99
C HIS A 144 -7.48 15.57 6.40
N LYS A 145 -7.31 14.99 7.59
CA LYS A 145 -8.04 13.81 8.10
C LYS A 145 -7.88 12.59 7.19
N ILE A 146 -6.69 12.40 6.65
CA ILE A 146 -6.32 11.27 5.80
C ILE A 146 -5.51 10.27 6.61
N THR A 147 -5.90 9.00 6.58
CA THR A 147 -5.11 7.93 7.21
C THR A 147 -3.91 7.60 6.34
N VAL A 148 -2.73 7.58 6.93
CA VAL A 148 -1.50 7.08 6.33
C VAL A 148 -1.29 5.66 6.81
N ASN A 149 -1.30 4.73 5.89
CA ASN A 149 -1.03 3.33 6.16
C ASN A 149 0.43 2.99 5.87
N ILE A 150 0.98 2.08 6.67
CA ILE A 150 2.26 1.43 6.40
C ILE A 150 1.95 0.00 5.95
N GLU A 151 2.44 -0.38 4.78
CA GLU A 151 2.23 -1.72 4.24
C GLU A 151 3.48 -2.60 4.43
N PRO A 152 3.31 -3.90 4.75
CA PRO A 152 4.40 -4.89 4.72
C PRO A 152 4.89 -5.12 3.29
N HIS A 153 5.88 -4.37 2.87
CA HIS A 153 6.47 -4.40 1.53
C HIS A 153 7.95 -4.69 1.57
N GLY A 154 8.67 -4.00 2.44
CA GLY A 154 10.11 -3.86 2.35
C GLY A 154 10.89 -4.51 3.49
N TYR A 155 12.11 -4.03 3.64
CA TYR A 155 13.07 -4.60 4.59
C TYR A 155 12.65 -4.48 6.05
N PHE A 156 12.05 -3.33 6.45
CA PHE A 156 11.60 -3.10 7.82
C PHE A 156 10.15 -3.55 8.00
N THR A 157 9.26 -3.15 7.10
CA THR A 157 7.81 -3.31 7.26
C THR A 157 7.35 -4.77 7.26
N THR A 158 8.11 -5.68 6.64
CA THR A 158 7.82 -7.13 6.66
C THR A 158 8.25 -7.82 7.96
N LYS A 159 9.02 -7.17 8.83
CA LYS A 159 9.46 -7.72 10.10
C LYS A 159 8.57 -7.20 11.25
N PRO A 160 7.89 -8.07 12.00
CA PRO A 160 6.90 -7.65 13.00
C PRO A 160 7.43 -6.68 14.05
N ASP A 161 8.69 -6.82 14.46
CA ASP A 161 9.27 -5.94 15.50
C ASP A 161 9.60 -4.54 14.95
N TYR A 162 10.05 -4.44 13.70
CA TYR A 162 10.22 -3.15 13.05
C TYR A 162 8.88 -2.49 12.72
N MET A 163 7.88 -3.25 12.23
CA MET A 163 6.54 -2.74 12.02
C MET A 163 5.95 -2.16 13.31
N ALA A 164 6.11 -2.84 14.45
CA ALA A 164 5.69 -2.32 15.74
C ALA A 164 6.34 -0.97 16.05
N ARG A 165 7.67 -0.86 15.89
CA ARG A 165 8.41 0.39 16.11
C ARG A 165 7.95 1.50 15.16
N MET A 166 7.66 1.18 13.90
CA MET A 166 7.19 2.17 12.92
C MET A 166 5.78 2.65 13.26
N LEU A 167 4.89 1.78 13.68
CA LEU A 167 3.55 2.17 14.15
C LEU A 167 3.59 3.03 15.43
N ASP A 168 4.68 2.93 16.21
CA ASP A 168 4.91 3.72 17.42
C ASP A 168 5.71 5.02 17.15
N PHE A 169 5.99 5.37 15.89
CA PHE A 169 6.59 6.67 15.55
C PHE A 169 5.72 7.85 16.00
N SER A 170 4.40 7.65 16.05
CA SER A 170 3.45 8.65 16.50
C SER A 170 2.24 8.01 17.19
N GLN A 171 1.62 8.76 18.11
CA GLN A 171 0.32 8.41 18.69
C GLN A 171 -0.86 8.90 17.85
N SER A 172 -0.60 9.47 16.68
CA SER A 172 -1.64 9.92 15.76
C SER A 172 -2.61 8.80 15.39
N PRO A 173 -3.93 9.03 15.45
CA PRO A 173 -4.91 8.06 14.98
C PRO A 173 -4.86 7.85 13.47
N TYR A 174 -4.15 8.74 12.75
CA TYR A 174 -3.97 8.67 11.30
C TYR A 174 -2.77 7.84 10.86
N LEU A 175 -1.93 7.35 11.78
CA LEU A 175 -0.88 6.37 11.47
C LEU A 175 -1.41 4.96 11.72
N ARG A 176 -1.61 4.19 10.67
CA ARG A 176 -2.21 2.86 10.72
C ARG A 176 -1.44 1.87 9.86
N MET A 177 -1.93 0.66 9.73
CA MET A 177 -1.36 -0.39 8.89
C MET A 177 -2.34 -0.78 7.79
N ASN A 178 -1.81 -0.96 6.57
CA ASN A 178 -2.42 -1.76 5.52
C ASN A 178 -1.83 -3.17 5.61
N MET A 179 -2.63 -4.17 5.97
CA MET A 179 -2.16 -5.55 6.05
C MET A 179 -2.20 -6.20 4.66
N ASP A 180 -1.05 -6.58 4.10
CA ASP A 180 -1.00 -7.42 2.90
C ASP A 180 -0.70 -8.88 3.28
N THR A 181 -1.65 -9.78 3.00
CA THR A 181 -1.55 -11.21 3.32
C THR A 181 -0.49 -11.92 2.48
N GLY A 182 -0.33 -11.52 1.23
CA GLY A 182 0.63 -12.13 0.30
C GLY A 182 2.05 -11.64 0.53
N ASN A 183 2.25 -10.33 0.68
CA ASN A 183 3.57 -9.75 0.95
C ASN A 183 4.14 -10.29 2.27
N THR A 184 3.29 -10.35 3.31
CA THR A 184 3.67 -10.94 4.60
C THR A 184 4.07 -12.40 4.45
N TYR A 185 3.31 -13.18 3.66
CA TYR A 185 3.62 -14.59 3.40
C TYR A 185 4.93 -14.73 2.61
N ILE A 186 5.12 -13.97 1.53
CA ILE A 186 6.34 -14.01 0.69
C ILE A 186 7.58 -13.65 1.53
N ALA A 187 7.48 -12.69 2.42
CA ALA A 187 8.55 -12.32 3.35
C ALA A 187 8.90 -13.39 4.40
N GLY A 188 8.22 -14.53 4.39
CA GLY A 188 8.49 -15.64 5.32
C GLY A 188 7.73 -15.58 6.63
N GLN A 189 6.88 -14.58 6.84
CA GLN A 189 6.09 -14.42 8.04
C GLN A 189 4.80 -15.27 7.98
N ASP A 190 4.14 -15.43 9.12
CA ASP A 190 2.79 -15.97 9.24
C ASP A 190 1.78 -14.80 9.17
N PRO A 191 0.97 -14.70 8.10
CA PRO A 191 0.02 -13.58 7.94
C PRO A 191 -1.03 -13.52 9.06
N VAL A 192 -1.44 -14.66 9.61
CA VAL A 192 -2.44 -14.73 10.69
C VAL A 192 -1.85 -14.19 11.99
N ALA A 193 -0.64 -14.60 12.33
CA ALA A 193 0.06 -14.08 13.52
C ALA A 193 0.36 -12.59 13.39
N PHE A 194 0.78 -12.15 12.18
CA PHE A 194 1.05 -10.74 11.90
C PHE A 194 -0.21 -9.89 12.05
N LEU A 195 -1.33 -10.28 11.44
CA LEU A 195 -2.60 -9.57 11.58
C LEU A 195 -3.06 -9.53 13.03
N LYS A 196 -3.03 -10.65 13.76
CA LYS A 196 -3.42 -10.70 15.17
C LYS A 196 -2.63 -9.71 16.04
N ARG A 197 -1.33 -9.58 15.78
CA ARG A 197 -0.47 -8.63 16.49
C ARG A 197 -0.90 -7.18 16.27
N PHE A 198 -1.36 -6.83 15.07
CA PHE A 198 -1.59 -5.45 14.64
C PHE A 198 -3.06 -5.12 14.32
N VAL A 199 -4.01 -6.01 14.61
CA VAL A 199 -5.42 -5.81 14.25
C VAL A 199 -5.99 -4.49 14.76
N GLY A 200 -5.63 -4.06 15.96
CA GLY A 200 -6.03 -2.78 16.55
C GLY A 200 -5.45 -1.54 15.82
N ARG A 201 -4.43 -1.72 15.01
CA ARG A 201 -3.78 -0.66 14.22
C ARG A 201 -4.03 -0.82 12.72
N THR A 202 -4.71 -1.86 12.27
CA THR A 202 -5.04 -2.12 10.86
C THR A 202 -6.26 -1.32 10.43
N SER A 203 -6.17 -0.62 9.31
CA SER A 203 -7.27 0.17 8.73
C SER A 203 -7.66 -0.27 7.32
N HIS A 204 -6.80 -1.03 6.65
CA HIS A 204 -6.98 -1.57 5.31
C HIS A 204 -6.32 -2.94 5.18
N VAL A 205 -6.78 -3.76 4.24
CA VAL A 205 -6.23 -5.10 4.02
C VAL A 205 -6.12 -5.37 2.52
N HIS A 206 -4.94 -5.74 2.07
CA HIS A 206 -4.73 -6.37 0.78
C HIS A 206 -4.82 -7.88 0.92
N VAL A 207 -5.70 -8.46 0.14
CA VAL A 207 -5.87 -9.91 0.07
C VAL A 207 -5.17 -10.40 -1.19
N LYS A 208 -4.06 -11.09 -1.01
CA LYS A 208 -3.20 -11.58 -2.10
C LYS A 208 -2.86 -13.04 -1.86
N ASP A 209 -3.16 -13.88 -2.84
CA ASP A 209 -2.71 -15.27 -2.85
C ASP A 209 -1.37 -15.41 -3.57
N VAL A 210 -0.69 -16.52 -3.36
CA VAL A 210 0.68 -16.75 -3.83
C VAL A 210 0.74 -18.11 -4.49
N SER A 211 1.21 -18.19 -5.73
CA SER A 211 1.42 -19.46 -6.42
C SER A 211 2.55 -20.26 -5.77
N GLU A 212 2.48 -21.58 -5.86
CA GLU A 212 3.49 -22.48 -5.31
C GLU A 212 4.89 -22.18 -5.89
N SER A 213 4.96 -21.95 -7.19
CA SER A 213 6.23 -21.65 -7.87
C SER A 213 6.84 -20.32 -7.38
N LEU A 214 6.03 -19.29 -7.16
CA LEU A 214 6.50 -18.03 -6.63
C LEU A 214 6.96 -18.19 -5.18
N ALA A 215 6.19 -18.91 -4.35
CA ALA A 215 6.58 -19.18 -2.98
C ALA A 215 7.92 -19.93 -2.90
N ALA A 216 8.12 -20.94 -3.73
CA ALA A 216 9.37 -21.69 -3.79
C ALA A 216 10.57 -20.82 -4.19
N ALA A 217 10.36 -19.82 -5.06
CA ALA A 217 11.42 -18.96 -5.56
C ALA A 217 11.77 -17.80 -4.62
N THR A 218 10.79 -17.25 -3.86
CA THR A 218 10.95 -15.94 -3.21
C THR A 218 10.67 -15.91 -1.72
N ARG A 219 9.96 -16.94 -1.17
CA ARG A 219 9.57 -16.90 0.25
C ARG A 219 10.77 -16.84 1.18
N GLY A 220 10.72 -15.90 2.13
CA GLY A 220 11.77 -15.68 3.12
C GLY A 220 12.90 -14.77 2.67
N GLN A 221 12.80 -14.16 1.49
CA GLN A 221 13.73 -13.11 1.05
C GLN A 221 13.45 -11.77 1.76
N GLN A 222 14.29 -10.75 1.51
CA GLN A 222 14.27 -9.48 2.23
C GLN A 222 13.01 -8.61 2.00
N THR A 223 12.26 -8.88 0.96
CA THR A 223 11.07 -8.12 0.57
C THR A 223 9.85 -9.03 0.44
N GLY A 224 8.68 -8.50 0.69
CA GLY A 224 7.40 -9.15 0.41
C GLY A 224 6.87 -8.92 -1.00
N ILE A 225 7.49 -8.02 -1.78
CA ILE A 225 6.99 -7.69 -3.13
C ILE A 225 7.35 -8.80 -4.11
N ALA A 226 6.32 -9.37 -4.72
CA ALA A 226 6.43 -10.17 -5.91
C ALA A 226 5.08 -10.17 -6.64
N VAL A 227 5.11 -10.16 -7.96
CA VAL A 227 3.89 -10.28 -8.77
C VAL A 227 3.42 -11.72 -8.73
N SER A 228 2.21 -11.95 -8.22
CA SER A 228 1.57 -13.26 -8.24
C SER A 228 0.40 -13.24 -9.22
N HIS A 229 0.39 -14.17 -10.16
CA HIS A 229 -0.71 -14.41 -11.09
C HIS A 229 -1.61 -15.56 -10.62
N CYS A 230 -1.78 -15.70 -9.31
CA CYS A 230 -2.60 -16.73 -8.70
C CYS A 230 -3.95 -16.13 -8.31
N ALA A 231 -5.04 -16.80 -8.69
CA ALA A 231 -6.37 -16.42 -8.25
C ALA A 231 -6.54 -16.66 -6.75
N LEU A 232 -7.34 -15.84 -6.10
CA LEU A 232 -7.61 -16.00 -4.67
C LEU A 232 -8.27 -17.37 -4.39
N GLY A 233 -7.66 -18.12 -3.49
CA GLY A 233 -8.10 -19.46 -3.11
C GLY A 233 -7.45 -20.61 -3.88
N GLU A 234 -6.62 -20.32 -4.88
CA GLU A 234 -5.90 -21.32 -5.69
C GLU A 234 -4.42 -21.44 -5.33
N GLY A 235 -3.91 -20.54 -4.48
CA GLY A 235 -2.51 -20.50 -4.08
C GLY A 235 -2.22 -21.17 -2.73
N VAL A 236 -0.94 -21.15 -2.39
CA VAL A 236 -0.44 -21.77 -1.12
C VAL A 236 -0.73 -20.90 0.11
N ASN A 237 -1.19 -19.66 -0.07
CA ASN A 237 -1.59 -18.74 1.00
C ASN A 237 -3.10 -18.74 1.29
N ALA A 238 -3.89 -19.54 0.57
CA ALA A 238 -5.35 -19.55 0.63
C ALA A 238 -5.92 -19.76 2.05
N GLU A 239 -5.36 -20.69 2.81
CA GLU A 239 -5.85 -20.97 4.18
C GLU A 239 -5.52 -19.83 5.15
N ASN A 240 -4.37 -19.18 5.01
CA ASN A 240 -4.03 -17.98 5.79
C ASN A 240 -5.00 -16.82 5.48
N ILE A 241 -5.33 -16.62 4.20
CA ILE A 241 -6.32 -15.62 3.78
C ILE A 241 -7.66 -15.88 4.45
N LYS A 242 -8.17 -17.11 4.38
CA LYS A 242 -9.44 -17.49 5.04
C LYS A 242 -9.39 -17.24 6.55
N ALA A 243 -8.28 -17.56 7.20
CA ALA A 243 -8.10 -17.32 8.64
C ALA A 243 -8.06 -15.82 8.97
N CYS A 244 -7.35 -15.01 8.18
CA CYS A 244 -7.31 -13.55 8.34
C CYS A 244 -8.69 -12.89 8.17
N LEU A 245 -9.53 -13.41 7.28
CA LEU A 245 -10.87 -12.85 7.02
C LEU A 245 -11.92 -13.26 8.07
N ARG A 246 -11.65 -14.30 8.87
CA ARG A 246 -12.54 -14.79 9.95
C ARG A 246 -12.24 -14.19 11.32
N GLY A 247 -11.04 -13.71 11.54
CA GLY A 247 -10.55 -13.14 12.82
C GLY A 247 -10.60 -11.65 12.86
#